data_a2d25839e5543f95f8097343955ad817
#
_entry.id   a2d25839e5543f95f8097343955ad817
#
_cell.length_a   1.000
_cell.length_b   1.000
_cell.length_c   1.000
_cell.angle_alpha   90.00
_cell.angle_beta   90.00
_cell.angle_gamma   90.00
#
_symmetry.space_group_name_H-M   'P 1'
#
loop_
_entity.id
_entity.type
_entity.pdbx_description
1 polymer ?
#
loop_
_entity_poly.entity_id
_entity_poly.type
_entity_poly.pdbx_seq_one_letter_code
_entity_poly.pdbx_strand_id
1 'polypeptide(L)'
;MRIGLYTWGSEGDVRPFVALAAGLAARGHDVRLGYSAIDGRDWSAVCAPLGFRARAVGADEIAKARASDGPHNTALLGKGNPGKQIYDVVVGLLDPVVEAMWADAEESAADLDVAVVHLLAHPAMTAALARAIPVATVQPAPVTPTRELAPLGAPESAWLRPLSWWLADRVSRLWLVPRINAFRARAGVAPRKAMFPADDVALSMTCVSPTLVSRPSDWPPHEIITGFFELAGHAHAWERPEALDRFLADGEAPWLMGFGSMLSMPGEETNQCVRTMLEAVDRAGARALVQAPWSELPAMPESPRVFRLGRAPHAEILPHCRGMVHHGGAGTTQAACLAGRPSVVVPFLGDQPFWAGRLRALGIAPAPVPRRSLDARRLAEAMQALDADAGARSKAEAIGAKMRAEDGVRVAAEQLERLVR
;
A
#
# COMPACT_ATOMS: atom_id res chain seq x y z
N MET A 1 27.48 2.70 -0.25
CA MET A 1 26.80 3.70 -1.11
C MET A 1 25.99 4.65 -0.23
N ARG A 2 25.79 5.86 -0.69
CA ARG A 2 24.85 6.84 -0.10
C ARG A 2 23.56 6.80 -0.91
N ILE A 3 22.48 6.40 -0.25
CA ILE A 3 21.21 6.10 -0.90
C ILE A 3 20.12 7.01 -0.33
N GLY A 4 19.47 7.78 -1.19
CA GLY A 4 18.29 8.58 -0.83
C GLY A 4 17.02 7.84 -1.21
N LEU A 5 16.11 7.66 -0.25
CA LEU A 5 14.79 7.13 -0.49
C LEU A 5 13.75 8.22 -0.28
N TYR A 6 12.77 8.33 -1.18
CA TYR A 6 11.74 9.38 -1.12
C TYR A 6 10.37 8.78 -1.40
N THR A 7 9.45 8.92 -0.45
CA THR A 7 8.10 8.36 -0.59
C THR A 7 7.01 9.33 -0.16
N TRP A 8 5.85 9.16 -0.77
CA TRP A 8 4.61 9.85 -0.43
C TRP A 8 3.45 8.87 -0.46
N GLY A 9 2.54 9.00 0.48
CA GLY A 9 1.31 8.21 0.51
C GLY A 9 0.93 7.76 1.90
N SER A 10 0.06 6.77 1.96
CA SER A 10 -0.40 6.15 3.19
C SER A 10 0.64 5.16 3.78
N GLU A 11 0.30 4.52 4.88
CA GLU A 11 1.14 3.44 5.44
C GLU A 11 1.54 2.38 4.39
N GLY A 12 0.67 2.10 3.42
CA GLY A 12 0.95 1.14 2.34
C GLY A 12 2.08 1.57 1.40
N ASP A 13 2.30 2.89 1.27
CA ASP A 13 3.33 3.47 0.41
C ASP A 13 4.62 3.76 1.17
N VAL A 14 4.55 4.07 2.47
CA VAL A 14 5.71 4.39 3.31
C VAL A 14 6.40 3.13 3.83
N ARG A 15 5.63 2.14 4.29
CA ARG A 15 6.16 0.90 4.87
C ARG A 15 7.15 0.15 3.97
N PRO A 16 6.92 -0.02 2.66
CA PRO A 16 7.90 -0.66 1.76
C PRO A 16 9.24 0.08 1.71
N PHE A 17 9.22 1.42 1.73
CA PHE A 17 10.44 2.21 1.75
C PHE A 17 11.20 2.10 3.07
N VAL A 18 10.49 2.01 4.20
CA VAL A 18 11.11 1.73 5.51
C VAL A 18 11.76 0.35 5.51
N ALA A 19 11.08 -0.67 4.97
CA ALA A 19 11.63 -2.03 4.87
C ALA A 19 12.90 -2.08 3.99
N LEU A 20 12.85 -1.43 2.82
CA LEU A 20 14.01 -1.35 1.92
C LEU A 20 15.16 -0.57 2.57
N ALA A 21 14.87 0.56 3.23
CA ALA A 21 15.88 1.36 3.94
C ALA A 21 16.59 0.55 5.03
N ALA A 22 15.82 -0.21 5.82
CA ALA A 22 16.36 -1.08 6.86
C ALA A 22 17.26 -2.19 6.27
N GLY A 23 16.83 -2.83 5.18
CA GLY A 23 17.61 -3.85 4.50
C GLY A 23 18.90 -3.30 3.89
N LEU A 24 18.87 -2.10 3.32
CA LEU A 24 20.05 -1.43 2.79
C LEU A 24 21.03 -1.00 3.90
N ALA A 25 20.51 -0.45 5.01
CA ALA A 25 21.33 -0.08 6.17
C ALA A 25 22.01 -1.31 6.79
N ALA A 26 21.29 -2.43 6.93
CA ALA A 26 21.86 -3.69 7.40
C ALA A 26 23.00 -4.24 6.50
N ARG A 27 23.05 -3.83 5.23
CA ARG A 27 24.11 -4.15 4.29
C ARG A 27 25.27 -3.13 4.31
N GLY A 28 25.24 -2.15 5.23
CA GLY A 28 26.29 -1.17 5.45
C GLY A 28 26.23 0.05 4.51
N HIS A 29 25.07 0.35 3.93
CA HIS A 29 24.89 1.57 3.15
C HIS A 29 24.50 2.75 4.04
N ASP A 30 24.92 3.98 3.67
CA ASP A 30 24.42 5.22 4.28
C ASP A 30 23.07 5.57 3.64
N VAL A 31 22.00 5.38 4.41
CA VAL A 31 20.62 5.48 3.92
C VAL A 31 19.90 6.67 4.56
N ARG A 32 19.22 7.45 3.72
CA ARG A 32 18.39 8.60 4.12
C ARG A 32 17.00 8.41 3.54
N LEU A 33 15.96 8.48 4.39
CA LEU A 33 14.57 8.35 3.99
C LEU A 33 13.82 9.66 4.26
N GLY A 34 13.37 10.33 3.18
CA GLY A 34 12.37 11.39 3.23
C GLY A 34 10.97 10.80 2.98
N TYR A 35 10.01 11.01 3.89
CA TYR A 35 8.66 10.50 3.73
C TYR A 35 7.59 11.55 4.00
N SER A 36 6.52 11.52 3.22
CA SER A 36 5.32 12.35 3.41
C SER A 36 4.12 11.44 3.62
N ALA A 37 3.78 11.20 4.89
CA ALA A 37 2.71 10.28 5.29
C ALA A 37 1.36 10.98 5.32
N ILE A 38 0.50 10.72 4.32
CA ILE A 38 -0.83 11.37 4.18
C ILE A 38 -1.81 11.00 5.28
N ASP A 39 -1.59 9.92 6.00
CA ASP A 39 -2.35 9.51 7.18
C ASP A 39 -1.88 10.23 8.46
N GLY A 40 -0.88 11.12 8.36
CA GLY A 40 -0.33 11.89 9.48
C GLY A 40 0.53 11.05 10.43
N ARG A 41 0.91 9.83 10.04
CA ARG A 41 1.71 8.95 10.89
C ARG A 41 3.16 9.43 10.97
N ASP A 42 3.67 9.56 12.18
CA ASP A 42 5.09 9.70 12.43
C ASP A 42 5.77 8.31 12.43
N TRP A 43 6.74 8.13 11.55
CA TRP A 43 7.54 6.92 11.42
C TRP A 43 8.87 6.98 12.17
N SER A 44 9.17 8.09 12.84
CA SER A 44 10.47 8.31 13.49
C SER A 44 10.78 7.23 14.53
N ALA A 45 9.81 6.90 15.38
CA ALA A 45 9.97 5.85 16.39
C ALA A 45 10.19 4.45 15.78
N VAL A 46 9.56 4.16 14.64
CA VAL A 46 9.76 2.90 13.91
C VAL A 46 11.12 2.85 13.24
N CYS A 47 11.57 3.96 12.70
CA CYS A 47 12.83 4.05 11.95
C CYS A 47 14.08 4.15 12.85
N ALA A 48 13.96 4.77 14.03
CA ALA A 48 15.10 5.04 14.92
C ALA A 48 15.98 3.81 15.21
N PRO A 49 15.45 2.61 15.51
CA PRO A 49 16.26 1.43 15.77
C PRO A 49 16.81 0.73 14.51
N LEU A 50 16.48 1.20 13.30
CA LEU A 50 16.77 0.48 12.05
C LEU A 50 18.09 0.85 11.38
N GLY A 51 18.88 1.74 12.00
CA GLY A 51 20.24 2.07 11.54
C GLY A 51 20.31 3.00 10.34
N PHE A 52 19.26 3.76 10.03
CA PHE A 52 19.24 4.78 8.98
C PHE A 52 18.56 6.08 9.45
N ARG A 53 18.75 7.16 8.69
CA ARG A 53 18.13 8.45 9.00
C ARG A 53 16.81 8.59 8.28
N ALA A 54 15.73 8.89 9.03
CA ALA A 54 14.41 9.16 8.48
C ALA A 54 13.94 10.57 8.85
N ARG A 55 13.29 11.27 7.92
CA ARG A 55 12.74 12.61 8.10
C ARG A 55 11.33 12.69 7.54
N ALA A 56 10.38 13.19 8.33
CA ALA A 56 9.06 13.58 7.84
C ALA A 56 9.17 14.85 7.01
N VAL A 57 8.63 14.82 5.80
CA VAL A 57 8.69 15.92 4.83
C VAL A 57 7.28 16.44 4.59
N GLY A 58 7.04 17.74 4.82
CA GLY A 58 5.74 18.37 4.64
C GLY A 58 4.69 17.93 5.66
N ALA A 59 5.09 17.56 6.88
CA ALA A 59 4.16 17.10 7.91
C ALA A 59 3.13 18.16 8.31
N ASP A 60 3.54 19.42 8.41
CA ASP A 60 2.66 20.55 8.75
C ASP A 60 1.67 20.84 7.62
N GLU A 61 2.10 20.76 6.37
CA GLU A 61 1.26 20.93 5.18
C GLU A 61 0.18 19.82 5.12
N ILE A 62 0.57 18.57 5.37
CA ILE A 62 -0.36 17.44 5.46
C ILE A 62 -1.34 17.66 6.61
N ALA A 63 -0.87 18.07 7.80
CA ALA A 63 -1.75 18.32 8.94
C ALA A 63 -2.78 19.42 8.63
N LYS A 64 -2.35 20.52 8.01
CA LYS A 64 -3.25 21.59 7.56
C LYS A 64 -4.25 21.11 6.50
N ALA A 65 -3.79 20.34 5.51
CA ALA A 65 -4.67 19.77 4.48
C ALA A 65 -5.73 18.85 5.10
N ARG A 66 -5.33 17.95 6.00
CA ARG A 66 -6.26 17.04 6.70
C ARG A 66 -7.27 17.76 7.59
N ALA A 67 -6.90 18.89 8.19
CA ALA A 67 -7.78 19.70 9.02
C ALA A 67 -8.74 20.58 8.19
N SER A 68 -8.54 20.69 6.88
CA SER A 68 -9.41 21.46 5.99
C SER A 68 -10.67 20.69 5.61
N ASP A 69 -11.74 21.41 5.22
CA ASP A 69 -12.99 20.82 4.70
C ASP A 69 -12.88 20.39 3.22
N GLY A 70 -11.70 20.00 2.79
CA GLY A 70 -11.43 19.62 1.40
C GLY A 70 -12.06 18.28 0.99
N PRO A 71 -12.39 18.10 -0.31
CA PRO A 71 -13.01 16.87 -0.82
C PRO A 71 -12.14 15.63 -0.65
N HIS A 72 -10.83 15.78 -0.47
CA HIS A 72 -9.89 14.67 -0.22
C HIS A 72 -10.18 13.94 1.11
N ASN A 73 -10.72 14.62 2.12
CA ASN A 73 -11.05 14.02 3.42
C ASN A 73 -12.18 12.99 3.33
N THR A 74 -13.10 13.15 2.38
CA THR A 74 -14.18 12.19 2.15
C THR A 74 -13.93 11.27 0.95
N ALA A 75 -12.92 11.57 0.13
CA ALA A 75 -12.65 10.84 -1.10
C ALA A 75 -12.29 9.37 -0.84
N LEU A 76 -11.52 9.07 0.22
CA LEU A 76 -11.05 7.72 0.52
C LEU A 76 -12.18 6.74 0.84
N LEU A 77 -13.23 7.21 1.54
CA LEU A 77 -14.36 6.38 1.96
C LEU A 77 -15.60 6.57 1.10
N GLY A 78 -15.64 7.62 0.29
CA GLY A 78 -16.80 8.00 -0.49
C GLY A 78 -17.23 6.92 -1.51
N LYS A 79 -18.51 6.95 -1.87
CA LYS A 79 -19.10 6.07 -2.90
C LYS A 79 -19.09 6.70 -4.31
N GLY A 80 -18.33 7.77 -4.49
CA GLY A 80 -18.26 8.57 -5.71
C GLY A 80 -17.54 7.88 -6.88
N ASN A 81 -17.21 8.68 -7.90
CA ASN A 81 -16.40 8.23 -9.04
C ASN A 81 -14.95 7.97 -8.59
N PRO A 82 -14.40 6.76 -8.74
CA PRO A 82 -13.04 6.42 -8.27
C PRO A 82 -11.95 7.30 -8.87
N GLY A 83 -12.06 7.69 -10.16
CA GLY A 83 -11.09 8.57 -10.80
C GLY A 83 -11.09 9.97 -10.18
N LYS A 84 -12.28 10.52 -9.87
CA LYS A 84 -12.39 11.80 -9.17
C LYS A 84 -11.84 11.70 -7.74
N GLN A 85 -12.10 10.60 -7.04
CA GLN A 85 -11.58 10.37 -5.69
C GLN A 85 -10.04 10.35 -5.66
N ILE A 86 -9.40 9.66 -6.61
CA ILE A 86 -7.94 9.66 -6.75
C ILE A 86 -7.43 11.08 -7.05
N TYR A 87 -8.09 11.81 -7.95
CA TYR A 87 -7.75 13.20 -8.24
C TYR A 87 -7.83 14.08 -6.99
N ASP A 88 -8.92 14.01 -6.23
CA ASP A 88 -9.13 14.80 -5.02
C ASP A 88 -8.05 14.50 -3.95
N VAL A 89 -7.66 13.23 -3.80
CA VAL A 89 -6.59 12.81 -2.88
C VAL A 89 -5.23 13.35 -3.34
N VAL A 90 -4.91 13.22 -4.62
CA VAL A 90 -3.62 13.70 -5.15
C VAL A 90 -3.54 15.23 -5.07
N VAL A 91 -4.56 15.95 -5.53
CA VAL A 91 -4.57 17.42 -5.48
C VAL A 91 -4.61 17.92 -4.02
N GLY A 92 -5.39 17.29 -3.16
CA GLY A 92 -5.55 17.75 -1.78
C GLY A 92 -4.37 17.41 -0.85
N LEU A 93 -3.64 16.32 -1.11
CA LEU A 93 -2.61 15.82 -0.20
C LEU A 93 -1.20 15.75 -0.81
N LEU A 94 -1.07 15.74 -2.15
CA LEU A 94 0.24 15.81 -2.82
C LEU A 94 0.63 17.27 -3.11
N ASP A 95 -0.24 18.04 -3.78
CA ASP A 95 0.10 19.41 -4.19
C ASP A 95 0.60 20.30 -3.02
N PRO A 96 0.04 20.20 -1.79
CA PRO A 96 0.54 20.97 -0.64
C PRO A 96 1.98 20.67 -0.23
N VAL A 97 2.49 19.46 -0.50
CA VAL A 97 3.81 19.01 0.00
C VAL A 97 4.91 18.99 -1.06
N VAL A 98 4.59 19.26 -2.33
CA VAL A 98 5.58 19.15 -3.42
C VAL A 98 6.77 20.10 -3.27
N GLU A 99 6.55 21.30 -2.72
CA GLU A 99 7.65 22.24 -2.47
C GLU A 99 8.54 21.80 -1.31
N ALA A 100 7.97 21.23 -0.25
CA ALA A 100 8.74 20.67 0.85
C ALA A 100 9.54 19.44 0.38
N MET A 101 8.97 18.58 -0.48
CA MET A 101 9.69 17.47 -1.10
C MET A 101 10.85 17.95 -1.99
N TRP A 102 10.64 19.04 -2.73
CA TRP A 102 11.68 19.62 -3.57
C TRP A 102 12.85 20.12 -2.72
N ALA A 103 12.56 20.92 -1.67
CA ALA A 103 13.57 21.48 -0.79
C ALA A 103 14.37 20.37 -0.07
N ASP A 104 13.67 19.35 0.45
CA ASP A 104 14.28 18.19 1.09
C ASP A 104 15.22 17.44 0.14
N ALA A 105 14.77 17.20 -1.09
CA ALA A 105 15.55 16.48 -2.08
C ALA A 105 16.74 17.31 -2.60
N GLU A 106 16.60 18.63 -2.76
CA GLU A 106 17.72 19.49 -3.13
C GLU A 106 18.84 19.49 -2.10
N GLU A 107 18.47 19.52 -0.81
CA GLU A 107 19.43 19.45 0.29
C GLU A 107 20.10 18.08 0.38
N SER A 108 19.29 17.01 0.31
CA SER A 108 19.75 15.64 0.58
C SER A 108 20.41 14.95 -0.62
N ALA A 109 20.14 15.40 -1.86
CA ALA A 109 20.65 14.75 -3.07
C ALA A 109 22.10 15.15 -3.45
N ALA A 110 22.72 16.09 -2.75
CA ALA A 110 24.00 16.65 -3.17
C ALA A 110 25.14 15.62 -3.28
N ASP A 111 25.07 14.51 -2.56
CA ASP A 111 26.11 13.51 -2.43
C ASP A 111 25.63 12.06 -2.59
N LEU A 112 24.46 11.83 -3.17
CA LEU A 112 23.91 10.49 -3.36
C LEU A 112 24.55 9.74 -4.52
N ASP A 113 24.70 8.44 -4.35
CA ASP A 113 25.11 7.51 -5.40
C ASP A 113 23.89 7.00 -6.20
N VAL A 114 22.71 6.93 -5.57
CA VAL A 114 21.45 6.55 -6.19
C VAL A 114 20.26 7.14 -5.40
N ALA A 115 19.19 7.48 -6.12
CA ALA A 115 17.89 7.87 -5.55
C ALA A 115 16.84 6.81 -5.82
N VAL A 116 16.11 6.40 -4.79
CA VAL A 116 14.98 5.45 -4.87
C VAL A 116 13.69 6.20 -4.55
N VAL A 117 12.78 6.28 -5.49
CA VAL A 117 11.68 7.23 -5.42
C VAL A 117 10.33 6.56 -5.62
N HIS A 118 9.36 6.88 -4.77
CA HIS A 118 7.96 6.59 -5.07
C HIS A 118 7.49 7.42 -6.27
N LEU A 119 6.72 6.82 -7.15
CA LEU A 119 6.32 7.42 -8.42
C LEU A 119 5.70 8.83 -8.30
N LEU A 120 4.95 9.07 -7.22
CA LEU A 120 4.32 10.37 -6.95
C LEU A 120 5.24 11.36 -6.23
N ALA A 121 6.39 10.93 -5.71
CA ALA A 121 7.40 11.82 -5.15
C ALA A 121 8.26 12.45 -6.29
N HIS A 122 7.61 12.93 -7.34
CA HIS A 122 8.24 13.45 -8.56
C HIS A 122 9.18 14.64 -8.34
N PRO A 123 9.04 15.52 -7.31
CA PRO A 123 10.03 16.55 -7.05
C PRO A 123 11.39 15.96 -6.71
N ALA A 124 11.44 14.93 -5.85
CA ALA A 124 12.67 14.23 -5.49
C ALA A 124 13.31 13.51 -6.69
N MET A 125 12.50 12.88 -7.54
CA MET A 125 12.98 12.30 -8.80
C MET A 125 13.64 13.37 -9.68
N THR A 126 13.00 14.52 -9.83
CA THR A 126 13.53 15.62 -10.65
C THR A 126 14.84 16.19 -10.08
N ALA A 127 14.95 16.37 -8.77
CA ALA A 127 16.17 16.84 -8.11
C ALA A 127 17.36 15.88 -8.32
N ALA A 128 17.11 14.57 -8.28
CA ALA A 128 18.12 13.56 -8.57
C ALA A 128 18.57 13.60 -10.04
N LEU A 129 17.62 13.66 -10.97
CA LEU A 129 17.90 13.73 -12.42
C LEU A 129 18.68 14.98 -12.80
N ALA A 130 18.38 16.14 -12.18
CA ALA A 130 19.12 17.39 -12.39
C ALA A 130 20.61 17.30 -12.02
N ARG A 131 20.95 16.35 -11.14
CA ARG A 131 22.33 16.06 -10.69
C ARG A 131 22.96 14.85 -11.38
N ALA A 132 22.28 14.30 -12.41
CA ALA A 132 22.68 13.07 -13.10
C ALA A 132 22.84 11.86 -12.15
N ILE A 133 22.12 11.86 -11.02
CA ILE A 133 22.06 10.72 -10.09
C ILE A 133 21.15 9.65 -10.68
N PRO A 134 21.57 8.38 -10.75
CA PRO A 134 20.71 7.29 -11.17
C PRO A 134 19.43 7.21 -10.32
N VAL A 135 18.27 7.09 -10.97
CA VAL A 135 16.99 6.99 -10.30
C VAL A 135 16.45 5.58 -10.43
N ALA A 136 16.08 5.00 -9.30
CA ALA A 136 15.24 3.81 -9.23
C ALA A 136 13.85 4.17 -8.70
N THR A 137 12.81 3.45 -9.14
CA THR A 137 11.45 3.60 -8.58
C THR A 137 11.01 2.37 -7.83
N VAL A 138 10.13 2.56 -6.82
CA VAL A 138 9.44 1.47 -6.11
C VAL A 138 7.93 1.72 -6.19
N GLN A 139 7.20 0.71 -6.65
CA GLN A 139 5.74 0.71 -6.72
C GLN A 139 5.14 -0.49 -5.98
N PRO A 140 4.01 -0.30 -5.24
CA PRO A 140 3.34 -1.39 -4.53
C PRO A 140 2.43 -2.26 -5.43
N ALA A 141 2.27 -1.91 -6.70
CA ALA A 141 1.46 -2.64 -7.67
C ALA A 141 2.01 -2.47 -9.09
N PRO A 142 1.69 -3.37 -10.06
CA PRO A 142 2.09 -3.23 -11.45
C PRO A 142 1.42 -2.02 -12.09
N VAL A 143 2.18 -0.99 -12.43
CA VAL A 143 1.68 0.27 -13.04
C VAL A 143 2.24 0.52 -14.43
N THR A 144 3.21 -0.26 -14.87
CA THR A 144 3.81 -0.17 -16.20
C THR A 144 2.93 -0.85 -17.24
N PRO A 145 2.65 -0.21 -18.39
CA PRO A 145 1.84 -0.78 -19.46
C PRO A 145 2.32 -2.15 -19.91
N THR A 146 1.36 -3.06 -20.10
CA THR A 146 1.61 -4.43 -20.56
C THR A 146 0.36 -5.01 -21.23
N ARG A 147 0.54 -6.01 -22.07
CA ARG A 147 -0.55 -6.78 -22.67
C ARG A 147 -1.12 -7.85 -21.74
N GLU A 148 -0.44 -8.14 -20.63
CA GLU A 148 -0.79 -9.22 -19.70
C GLU A 148 -1.67 -8.78 -18.54
N LEU A 149 -1.56 -7.52 -18.09
CA LEU A 149 -2.32 -6.96 -16.99
C LEU A 149 -3.05 -5.69 -17.43
N ALA A 150 -4.24 -5.46 -16.88
CA ALA A 150 -4.94 -4.19 -17.04
C ALA A 150 -4.36 -3.09 -16.13
N PRO A 151 -4.49 -1.80 -16.47
CA PRO A 151 -4.14 -0.73 -15.53
C PRO A 151 -5.04 -0.80 -14.29
N LEU A 152 -4.51 -0.30 -13.16
CA LEU A 152 -5.21 -0.33 -11.87
C LEU A 152 -6.60 0.31 -11.99
N GLY A 153 -7.61 -0.39 -11.47
CA GLY A 153 -9.01 0.03 -11.50
C GLY A 153 -9.75 -0.25 -12.81
N ALA A 154 -9.08 -0.74 -13.86
CA ALA A 154 -9.72 -1.15 -15.09
C ALA A 154 -10.18 -2.62 -15.04
N PRO A 155 -11.18 -3.01 -15.85
CA PRO A 155 -11.61 -4.39 -15.97
C PRO A 155 -10.49 -5.30 -16.52
N GLU A 156 -10.32 -6.47 -15.92
CA GLU A 156 -9.40 -7.52 -16.38
C GLU A 156 -9.96 -8.24 -17.60
N SER A 157 -9.97 -7.56 -18.76
CA SER A 157 -10.41 -8.11 -20.04
C SER A 157 -9.32 -7.97 -21.09
N ALA A 158 -8.84 -9.10 -21.61
CA ALA A 158 -7.70 -9.15 -22.53
C ALA A 158 -7.85 -8.23 -23.74
N TRP A 159 -9.06 -8.11 -24.29
CA TRP A 159 -9.32 -7.27 -25.48
C TRP A 159 -9.48 -5.77 -25.13
N LEU A 160 -9.80 -5.43 -23.87
CA LEU A 160 -9.91 -4.04 -23.43
C LEU A 160 -8.57 -3.47 -22.92
N ARG A 161 -7.60 -4.30 -22.56
CA ARG A 161 -6.33 -3.84 -21.96
C ARG A 161 -5.62 -2.74 -22.75
N PRO A 162 -5.43 -2.86 -24.07
CA PRO A 162 -4.76 -1.78 -24.84
C PRO A 162 -5.51 -0.46 -24.76
N LEU A 163 -6.84 -0.49 -24.85
CA LEU A 163 -7.69 0.70 -24.74
C LEU A 163 -7.62 1.29 -23.32
N SER A 164 -7.64 0.45 -22.32
CA SER A 164 -7.54 0.87 -20.90
C SER A 164 -6.21 1.55 -20.62
N TRP A 165 -5.09 1.01 -21.12
CA TRP A 165 -3.77 1.63 -20.99
C TRP A 165 -3.66 2.93 -21.77
N TRP A 166 -4.21 2.98 -23.00
CA TRP A 166 -4.27 4.22 -23.78
C TRP A 166 -5.06 5.31 -23.03
N LEU A 167 -6.20 4.97 -22.42
CA LEU A 167 -7.00 5.92 -21.65
C LEU A 167 -6.26 6.39 -20.39
N ALA A 168 -5.63 5.47 -19.65
CA ALA A 168 -4.83 5.81 -18.46
C ALA A 168 -3.68 6.76 -18.82
N ASP A 169 -2.97 6.53 -19.91
CA ASP A 169 -1.94 7.42 -20.42
C ASP A 169 -2.51 8.80 -20.78
N ARG A 170 -3.63 8.86 -21.51
CA ARG A 170 -4.29 10.12 -21.86
C ARG A 170 -4.69 10.93 -20.63
N VAL A 171 -5.25 10.28 -19.63
CA VAL A 171 -5.63 10.94 -18.38
C VAL A 171 -4.39 11.48 -17.67
N SER A 172 -3.34 10.67 -17.54
CA SER A 172 -2.10 11.10 -16.86
C SER A 172 -1.43 12.29 -17.55
N ARG A 173 -1.43 12.33 -18.90
CA ARG A 173 -0.91 13.45 -19.70
C ARG A 173 -1.68 14.75 -19.50
N LEU A 174 -2.95 14.68 -19.15
CA LEU A 174 -3.78 15.87 -18.97
C LEU A 174 -3.58 16.55 -17.62
N TRP A 175 -3.30 15.79 -16.57
CA TRP A 175 -3.28 16.36 -15.22
C TRP A 175 -2.01 16.12 -14.42
N LEU A 176 -1.35 14.98 -14.55
CA LEU A 176 -0.17 14.65 -13.74
C LEU A 176 1.14 15.06 -14.43
N VAL A 177 1.28 14.76 -15.73
CA VAL A 177 2.49 15.11 -16.50
C VAL A 177 2.79 16.61 -16.51
N PRO A 178 1.82 17.55 -16.63
CA PRO A 178 2.09 18.97 -16.54
C PRO A 178 2.66 19.40 -15.19
N ARG A 179 2.19 18.81 -14.07
CA ARG A 179 2.71 19.06 -12.71
C ARG A 179 4.17 18.63 -12.60
N ILE A 180 4.48 17.42 -13.07
CA ILE A 180 5.86 16.91 -13.12
C ILE A 180 6.74 17.84 -13.94
N ASN A 181 6.28 18.26 -15.12
CA ASN A 181 7.08 19.09 -16.02
C ASN A 181 7.31 20.51 -15.51
N ALA A 182 6.46 21.04 -14.64
CA ALA A 182 6.72 22.31 -13.98
C ALA A 182 7.98 22.26 -13.11
N PHE A 183 8.21 21.19 -12.35
CA PHE A 183 9.46 20.98 -11.58
C PHE A 183 10.65 20.69 -12.49
N ARG A 184 10.45 19.88 -13.53
CA ARG A 184 11.53 19.57 -14.51
C ARG A 184 12.04 20.82 -15.21
N ALA A 185 11.16 21.74 -15.59
CA ALA A 185 11.54 23.02 -16.18
C ALA A 185 12.37 23.89 -15.22
N ARG A 186 12.00 23.94 -13.93
CA ARG A 186 12.76 24.66 -12.90
C ARG A 186 14.19 24.12 -12.74
N ALA A 187 14.34 22.81 -12.88
CA ALA A 187 15.61 22.10 -12.70
C ALA A 187 16.44 21.96 -14.00
N GLY A 188 15.96 22.47 -15.12
CA GLY A 188 16.63 22.29 -16.42
C GLY A 188 16.60 20.84 -16.95
N VAL A 189 15.68 20.01 -16.44
CA VAL A 189 15.51 18.61 -16.84
C VAL A 189 14.53 18.53 -18.01
N ALA A 190 14.84 17.71 -19.02
CA ALA A 190 13.98 17.53 -20.20
C ALA A 190 12.55 17.11 -19.81
N PRO A 191 11.50 17.65 -20.48
CA PRO A 191 10.13 17.36 -20.13
C PRO A 191 9.77 15.90 -20.40
N ARG A 192 8.95 15.33 -19.52
CA ARG A 192 8.37 13.99 -19.66
C ARG A 192 7.21 14.01 -20.66
N LYS A 193 7.14 13.00 -21.52
CA LYS A 193 6.06 12.87 -22.51
C LYS A 193 4.88 12.05 -22.03
N ALA A 194 5.13 11.12 -21.12
CA ALA A 194 4.15 10.20 -20.55
C ALA A 194 4.48 9.89 -19.09
N MET A 195 3.51 9.39 -18.36
CA MET A 195 3.76 8.90 -17.00
C MET A 195 4.48 7.55 -17.02
N PHE A 196 4.09 6.66 -17.93
CA PHE A 196 4.59 5.31 -18.11
C PHE A 196 4.80 4.97 -19.60
N PRO A 197 5.84 4.19 -19.97
CA PRO A 197 7.00 3.87 -19.13
C PRO A 197 7.78 5.14 -18.75
N ALA A 198 8.52 5.07 -17.68
CA ALA A 198 9.40 6.15 -17.26
C ALA A 198 10.76 5.97 -17.95
N ASP A 199 10.97 6.57 -19.09
CA ASP A 199 12.18 6.43 -19.92
C ASP A 199 13.45 6.98 -19.24
N ASP A 200 13.30 7.73 -18.16
CA ASP A 200 14.35 8.39 -17.41
C ASP A 200 14.67 7.69 -16.07
N VAL A 201 14.15 6.47 -15.88
CA VAL A 201 14.39 5.65 -14.69
C VAL A 201 15.33 4.50 -15.05
N ALA A 202 16.42 4.38 -14.30
CA ALA A 202 17.43 3.35 -14.55
C ALA A 202 16.99 1.96 -14.08
N LEU A 203 16.10 1.91 -13.07
CA LEU A 203 15.52 0.67 -12.52
C LEU A 203 14.12 0.96 -11.99
N SER A 204 13.17 0.11 -12.33
CA SER A 204 11.79 0.19 -11.83
C SER A 204 11.44 -1.12 -11.11
N MET A 205 11.12 -1.01 -9.82
CA MET A 205 10.91 -2.14 -8.92
C MET A 205 9.45 -2.20 -8.48
N THR A 206 8.75 -3.24 -8.87
CA THR A 206 7.44 -3.56 -8.31
C THR A 206 7.63 -4.46 -7.09
N CYS A 207 7.37 -3.94 -5.87
CA CYS A 207 7.58 -4.64 -4.61
C CYS A 207 6.43 -5.61 -4.29
N VAL A 208 6.22 -6.55 -5.19
CA VAL A 208 5.15 -7.55 -5.18
C VAL A 208 5.74 -8.95 -5.26
N SER A 209 5.16 -9.89 -4.53
CA SER A 209 5.53 -11.29 -4.62
C SER A 209 5.35 -11.85 -6.03
N PRO A 210 6.38 -12.45 -6.65
CA PRO A 210 6.26 -13.15 -7.94
C PRO A 210 5.31 -14.36 -7.86
N THR A 211 5.06 -14.91 -6.68
CA THR A 211 4.02 -15.92 -6.45
C THR A 211 2.62 -15.37 -6.69
N LEU A 212 2.38 -14.09 -6.38
CA LEU A 212 1.09 -13.45 -6.60
C LEU A 212 0.96 -12.86 -8.00
N VAL A 213 2.00 -12.21 -8.52
CA VAL A 213 1.99 -11.56 -9.83
C VAL A 213 3.29 -11.87 -10.55
N SER A 214 3.22 -12.63 -11.63
CA SER A 214 4.38 -12.90 -12.47
C SER A 214 4.81 -11.64 -13.21
N ARG A 215 6.11 -11.47 -13.44
CA ARG A 215 6.62 -10.37 -14.28
C ARG A 215 6.07 -10.52 -15.69
N PRO A 216 5.41 -9.51 -16.26
CA PRO A 216 4.97 -9.52 -17.65
C PRO A 216 6.14 -9.75 -18.62
N SER A 217 5.91 -10.57 -19.64
CA SER A 217 6.95 -10.96 -20.61
C SER A 217 7.36 -9.81 -21.53
N ASP A 218 6.46 -8.84 -21.73
CA ASP A 218 6.67 -7.67 -22.58
C ASP A 218 7.27 -6.44 -21.84
N TRP A 219 7.57 -6.57 -20.55
CA TRP A 219 8.26 -5.52 -19.83
C TRP A 219 9.74 -5.42 -20.22
N PRO A 220 10.30 -4.20 -20.30
CA PRO A 220 11.71 -4.02 -20.56
C PRO A 220 12.57 -4.54 -19.39
N PRO A 221 13.87 -4.85 -19.61
CA PRO A 221 14.72 -5.51 -18.59
C PRO A 221 14.85 -4.74 -17.26
N HIS A 222 14.74 -3.41 -17.27
CA HIS A 222 14.82 -2.57 -16.08
C HIS A 222 13.53 -2.53 -15.25
N GLU A 223 12.44 -3.08 -15.76
CA GLU A 223 11.19 -3.25 -15.02
C GLU A 223 11.17 -4.64 -14.36
N ILE A 224 11.25 -4.72 -13.05
CA ILE A 224 11.35 -5.99 -12.32
C ILE A 224 10.28 -6.14 -11.24
N ILE A 225 9.95 -7.38 -10.93
CA ILE A 225 9.23 -7.77 -9.73
C ILE A 225 10.25 -8.29 -8.72
N THR A 226 10.29 -7.67 -7.55
CA THR A 226 11.33 -7.95 -6.55
C THR A 226 10.92 -9.00 -5.52
N GLY A 227 9.65 -9.07 -5.19
CA GLY A 227 9.12 -9.74 -4.01
C GLY A 227 8.52 -8.72 -3.04
N PHE A 228 7.77 -9.19 -2.07
CA PHE A 228 7.15 -8.32 -1.07
C PHE A 228 8.21 -7.72 -0.14
N PHE A 229 8.12 -6.41 0.12
CA PHE A 229 8.98 -5.74 1.09
C PHE A 229 8.36 -5.84 2.49
N GLU A 230 8.66 -6.92 3.17
CA GLU A 230 8.23 -7.11 4.55
C GLU A 230 9.19 -6.38 5.50
N LEU A 231 8.63 -5.64 6.44
CA LEU A 231 9.39 -5.06 7.55
C LEU A 231 9.47 -6.12 8.68
N ALA A 232 10.28 -7.14 8.46
CA ALA A 232 10.44 -8.23 9.42
C ALA A 232 11.14 -7.78 10.70
N GLY A 233 10.73 -8.33 11.84
CA GLY A 233 11.44 -8.19 13.13
C GLY A 233 11.35 -6.80 13.79
N HIS A 234 10.63 -5.85 13.22
CA HIS A 234 10.59 -4.46 13.72
C HIS A 234 9.24 -4.09 14.37
N ALA A 235 8.46 -5.09 14.74
CA ALA A 235 7.25 -4.91 15.56
C ALA A 235 7.56 -4.62 17.05
N HIS A 236 8.79 -4.34 17.39
CA HIS A 236 9.30 -4.30 18.77
C HIS A 236 8.67 -3.24 19.70
N ALA A 237 7.85 -2.34 19.17
CA ALA A 237 7.12 -1.38 19.99
C ALA A 237 5.66 -1.80 20.27
N TRP A 238 5.21 -2.94 19.73
CA TRP A 238 3.84 -3.42 19.97
C TRP A 238 3.84 -4.52 21.02
N GLU A 239 3.28 -4.20 22.18
CA GLU A 239 3.05 -5.18 23.24
C GLU A 239 1.68 -5.81 23.03
N ARG A 240 1.64 -7.13 22.94
CA ARG A 240 0.40 -7.89 22.82
C ARG A 240 -0.39 -7.77 24.13
N PRO A 241 -1.64 -7.25 24.08
CA PRO A 241 -2.45 -7.15 25.29
C PRO A 241 -2.81 -8.55 25.85
N GLU A 242 -2.67 -8.76 27.15
CA GLU A 242 -3.07 -10.02 27.81
C GLU A 242 -4.55 -10.39 27.55
N ALA A 243 -5.41 -9.38 27.44
CA ALA A 243 -6.81 -9.58 27.08
C ALA A 243 -6.99 -10.20 25.67
N LEU A 244 -6.07 -9.89 24.73
CA LEU A 244 -6.06 -10.51 23.41
C LEU A 244 -5.66 -11.99 23.50
N ASP A 245 -4.66 -12.33 24.31
CA ASP A 245 -4.26 -13.73 24.51
C ASP A 245 -5.40 -14.56 25.07
N ARG A 246 -6.11 -14.03 26.07
CA ARG A 246 -7.33 -14.66 26.61
C ARG A 246 -8.41 -14.85 25.54
N PHE A 247 -8.66 -13.80 24.76
CA PHE A 247 -9.62 -13.90 23.65
C PHE A 247 -9.21 -14.95 22.63
N LEU A 248 -7.94 -15.03 22.24
CA LEU A 248 -7.45 -16.02 21.26
C LEU A 248 -7.49 -17.45 21.79
N ALA A 249 -7.29 -17.64 23.08
CA ALA A 249 -7.35 -18.97 23.73
C ALA A 249 -8.78 -19.49 23.91
N ASP A 250 -9.77 -18.60 23.94
CA ASP A 250 -11.17 -18.92 24.21
C ASP A 250 -11.98 -19.14 22.93
N GLY A 251 -11.91 -20.35 22.36
CA GLY A 251 -12.71 -20.79 21.24
C GLY A 251 -12.04 -20.79 19.87
N GLU A 252 -12.83 -20.74 18.80
CA GLU A 252 -12.33 -20.85 17.44
C GLU A 252 -11.50 -19.67 16.99
N ALA A 253 -10.55 -19.91 16.05
CA ALA A 253 -9.72 -18.87 15.47
C ALA A 253 -10.58 -17.74 14.86
N PRO A 254 -10.34 -16.47 15.22
CA PRO A 254 -11.15 -15.35 14.75
C PRO A 254 -10.81 -14.95 13.31
N TRP A 255 -11.67 -14.15 12.69
CA TRP A 255 -11.34 -13.34 11.54
C TRP A 255 -10.56 -12.08 11.96
N LEU A 256 -9.57 -11.67 11.19
CA LEU A 256 -9.06 -10.30 11.31
C LEU A 256 -9.85 -9.40 10.35
N MET A 257 -10.42 -8.31 10.84
CA MET A 257 -11.21 -7.38 10.04
C MET A 257 -10.64 -5.97 10.17
N GLY A 258 -10.35 -5.30 9.05
CA GLY A 258 -9.88 -3.93 9.05
C GLY A 258 -9.71 -3.39 7.64
N PHE A 259 -9.97 -2.08 7.48
CA PHE A 259 -9.83 -1.41 6.19
C PHE A 259 -8.62 -0.48 6.13
N GLY A 260 -7.65 -0.68 7.06
CA GLY A 260 -6.39 0.04 7.08
C GLY A 260 -6.58 1.55 7.11
N SER A 261 -5.78 2.26 6.32
CA SER A 261 -5.84 3.74 6.21
C SER A 261 -7.17 4.28 5.70
N MET A 262 -8.05 3.44 5.13
CA MET A 262 -9.39 3.85 4.73
C MET A 262 -10.24 4.28 5.94
N LEU A 263 -9.96 3.77 7.15
CA LEU A 263 -10.62 4.16 8.39
C LEU A 263 -9.86 5.27 9.15
N SER A 264 -8.80 5.85 8.60
CA SER A 264 -7.97 6.85 9.29
C SER A 264 -8.60 8.25 9.36
N MET A 265 -9.72 8.46 8.70
CA MET A 265 -10.46 9.71 8.74
C MET A 265 -11.70 9.53 9.62
N PRO A 266 -11.85 10.28 10.73
CA PRO A 266 -13.05 10.24 11.54
C PRO A 266 -14.26 10.74 10.75
N GLY A 267 -15.45 10.15 11.00
CA GLY A 267 -16.69 10.57 10.36
C GLY A 267 -17.72 9.46 10.24
N GLU A 268 -18.91 9.79 9.75
CA GLU A 268 -20.04 8.86 9.67
C GLU A 268 -19.76 7.65 8.75
N GLU A 269 -19.00 7.83 7.69
CA GLU A 269 -18.62 6.73 6.79
C GLU A 269 -17.74 5.69 7.50
N THR A 270 -16.81 6.12 8.35
CA THR A 270 -15.99 5.23 9.20
C THR A 270 -16.87 4.52 10.21
N ASN A 271 -17.75 5.24 10.89
CA ASN A 271 -18.70 4.69 11.86
C ASN A 271 -19.57 3.61 11.22
N GLN A 272 -20.11 3.88 10.03
CA GLN A 272 -20.96 2.93 9.30
C GLN A 272 -20.17 1.70 8.86
N CYS A 273 -18.92 1.84 8.42
CA CYS A 273 -18.08 0.68 8.07
C CYS A 273 -17.88 -0.23 9.28
N VAL A 274 -17.55 0.34 10.44
CA VAL A 274 -17.32 -0.44 11.66
C VAL A 274 -18.62 -1.12 12.13
N ARG A 275 -19.75 -0.43 12.15
CA ARG A 275 -21.06 -1.04 12.46
C ARG A 275 -21.36 -2.22 11.53
N THR A 276 -21.13 -2.04 10.22
CA THR A 276 -21.34 -3.11 9.23
C THR A 276 -20.45 -4.32 9.52
N MET A 277 -19.19 -4.12 9.94
CA MET A 277 -18.30 -5.22 10.34
C MET A 277 -18.85 -5.96 11.57
N LEU A 278 -19.27 -5.23 12.62
CA LEU A 278 -19.81 -5.82 13.83
C LEU A 278 -21.07 -6.66 13.56
N GLU A 279 -22.02 -6.08 12.81
CA GLU A 279 -23.23 -6.81 12.40
C GLU A 279 -22.91 -8.04 11.53
N ALA A 280 -21.90 -7.97 10.66
CA ALA A 280 -21.51 -9.11 9.83
C ALA A 280 -20.94 -10.25 10.66
N VAL A 281 -20.14 -9.95 11.69
CA VAL A 281 -19.62 -10.93 12.64
C VAL A 281 -20.75 -11.68 13.33
N ASP A 282 -21.74 -10.94 13.87
CA ASP A 282 -22.89 -11.54 14.55
C ASP A 282 -23.74 -12.40 13.60
N ARG A 283 -24.02 -11.92 12.39
CA ARG A 283 -24.74 -12.66 11.35
C ARG A 283 -24.00 -13.91 10.89
N ALA A 284 -22.69 -13.85 10.78
CA ALA A 284 -21.87 -15.00 10.41
C ALA A 284 -21.74 -16.03 11.53
N GLY A 285 -22.11 -15.67 12.77
CA GLY A 285 -21.85 -16.49 13.95
C GLY A 285 -20.35 -16.65 14.25
N ALA A 286 -19.51 -15.78 13.67
CA ALA A 286 -18.06 -15.86 13.73
C ALA A 286 -17.48 -15.12 14.93
N ARG A 287 -16.20 -15.34 15.21
CA ARG A 287 -15.38 -14.49 16.09
C ARG A 287 -14.49 -13.59 15.27
N ALA A 288 -14.22 -12.38 15.73
CA ALA A 288 -13.38 -11.44 15.01
C ALA A 288 -12.50 -10.56 15.91
N LEU A 289 -11.34 -10.23 15.39
CA LEU A 289 -10.50 -9.10 15.81
C LEU A 289 -10.82 -7.95 14.87
N VAL A 290 -11.48 -6.90 15.34
CA VAL A 290 -11.84 -5.74 14.51
C VAL A 290 -10.85 -4.61 14.76
N GLN A 291 -10.02 -4.33 13.77
CA GLN A 291 -9.01 -3.27 13.81
C GLN A 291 -9.63 -1.95 13.32
N ALA A 292 -9.77 -1.00 14.23
CA ALA A 292 -10.34 0.30 13.97
C ALA A 292 -9.77 1.39 14.91
N PRO A 293 -9.95 2.69 14.62
CA PRO A 293 -9.56 3.79 15.51
C PRO A 293 -10.59 3.95 16.67
N TRP A 294 -10.67 2.96 17.55
CA TRP A 294 -11.72 2.84 18.56
C TRP A 294 -11.87 4.06 19.46
N SER A 295 -10.77 4.76 19.76
CA SER A 295 -10.79 5.98 20.58
C SER A 295 -11.46 7.18 19.90
N GLU A 296 -11.60 7.13 18.57
CA GLU A 296 -12.18 8.21 17.75
C GLU A 296 -13.62 7.90 17.33
N LEU A 297 -14.12 6.69 17.65
CA LEU A 297 -15.46 6.24 17.29
C LEU A 297 -16.47 6.59 18.39
N PRO A 298 -17.73 6.87 18.04
CA PRO A 298 -18.82 6.93 19.02
C PRO A 298 -19.01 5.56 19.68
N ALA A 299 -19.82 5.51 20.73
CA ALA A 299 -20.17 4.25 21.39
C ALA A 299 -20.69 3.23 20.36
N MET A 300 -20.03 2.07 20.29
CA MET A 300 -20.38 0.98 19.41
C MET A 300 -20.91 -0.21 20.23
N PRO A 301 -21.83 -1.03 19.66
CA PRO A 301 -22.30 -2.24 20.31
C PRO A 301 -21.13 -3.12 20.78
N GLU A 302 -21.27 -3.72 21.95
CA GLU A 302 -20.34 -4.74 22.44
C GLU A 302 -20.82 -6.12 22.04
N SER A 303 -19.88 -7.00 21.70
CA SER A 303 -20.16 -8.39 21.39
C SER A 303 -19.06 -9.26 22.01
N PRO A 304 -19.39 -10.36 22.69
CA PRO A 304 -18.40 -11.29 23.20
C PRO A 304 -17.63 -12.01 22.07
N ARG A 305 -18.12 -11.92 20.87
CA ARG A 305 -17.49 -12.47 19.66
C ARG A 305 -16.43 -11.53 19.07
N VAL A 306 -16.36 -10.28 19.50
CA VAL A 306 -15.48 -9.25 18.93
C VAL A 306 -14.45 -8.77 19.95
N PHE A 307 -13.20 -8.89 19.58
CA PHE A 307 -12.13 -8.19 20.26
C PHE A 307 -11.84 -6.86 19.52
N ARG A 308 -11.91 -5.75 20.24
CA ARG A 308 -11.59 -4.41 19.72
C ARG A 308 -10.08 -4.25 19.66
N LEU A 309 -9.52 -4.42 18.45
CA LEU A 309 -8.09 -4.31 18.21
C LEU A 309 -7.76 -2.90 17.75
N GLY A 310 -6.79 -2.27 18.40
CA GLY A 310 -6.17 -1.05 17.91
C GLY A 310 -5.16 -1.35 16.79
N ARG A 311 -4.16 -0.50 16.63
CA ARG A 311 -3.07 -0.79 15.70
C ARG A 311 -2.26 -2.00 16.20
N ALA A 312 -2.10 -2.99 15.34
CA ALA A 312 -1.32 -4.18 15.61
C ALA A 312 -0.62 -4.65 14.31
N PRO A 313 0.61 -5.19 14.40
CA PRO A 313 1.30 -5.73 13.24
C PRO A 313 0.58 -6.95 12.68
N HIS A 314 0.33 -6.99 11.38
CA HIS A 314 -0.33 -8.12 10.73
C HIS A 314 0.46 -9.43 10.91
N ALA A 315 1.79 -9.37 10.92
CA ALA A 315 2.65 -10.54 11.12
C ALA A 315 2.42 -11.22 12.47
N GLU A 316 2.08 -10.44 13.52
CA GLU A 316 1.81 -10.96 14.87
C GLU A 316 0.38 -11.50 15.03
N ILE A 317 -0.58 -10.98 14.26
CA ILE A 317 -2.00 -11.27 14.44
C ILE A 317 -2.49 -12.36 13.48
N LEU A 318 -2.13 -12.26 12.20
CA LEU A 318 -2.64 -13.16 11.17
C LEU A 318 -2.37 -14.65 11.42
N PRO A 319 -1.24 -15.08 12.02
CA PRO A 319 -1.02 -16.47 12.35
C PRO A 319 -2.12 -17.09 13.23
N HIS A 320 -2.79 -16.27 14.05
CA HIS A 320 -3.86 -16.69 14.95
C HIS A 320 -5.26 -16.62 14.33
N CYS A 321 -5.38 -16.09 13.10
CA CYS A 321 -6.66 -15.88 12.44
C CYS A 321 -6.96 -16.98 11.41
N ARG A 322 -8.26 -17.20 11.14
CA ARG A 322 -8.71 -18.14 10.08
C ARG A 322 -8.70 -17.50 8.69
N GLY A 323 -8.81 -16.18 8.62
CA GLY A 323 -8.82 -15.39 7.41
C GLY A 323 -8.85 -13.90 7.70
N MET A 324 -8.86 -13.10 6.65
CA MET A 324 -8.89 -11.64 6.77
C MET A 324 -9.99 -11.00 5.92
N VAL A 325 -10.71 -10.04 6.51
CA VAL A 325 -11.58 -9.11 5.78
C VAL A 325 -10.85 -7.77 5.66
N HIS A 326 -10.55 -7.35 4.44
CA HIS A 326 -9.77 -6.13 4.22
C HIS A 326 -10.16 -5.37 2.94
N HIS A 327 -9.64 -4.15 2.80
CA HIS A 327 -9.92 -3.28 1.66
C HIS A 327 -9.22 -3.68 0.35
N GLY A 328 -8.20 -4.53 0.40
CA GLY A 328 -7.45 -4.96 -0.79
C GLY A 328 -6.24 -4.10 -1.14
N GLY A 329 -5.73 -3.24 -0.25
CA GLY A 329 -4.46 -2.55 -0.46
C GLY A 329 -3.30 -3.53 -0.56
N ALA A 330 -2.29 -3.23 -1.39
CA ALA A 330 -1.16 -4.11 -1.72
C ALA A 330 -0.46 -4.70 -0.49
N GLY A 331 -0.11 -3.87 0.50
CA GLY A 331 0.59 -4.32 1.70
C GLY A 331 -0.23 -5.29 2.55
N THR A 332 -1.50 -4.97 2.79
CA THR A 332 -2.43 -5.81 3.56
C THR A 332 -2.71 -7.13 2.84
N THR A 333 -2.92 -7.08 1.53
CA THR A 333 -3.13 -8.27 0.70
C THR A 333 -1.94 -9.21 0.77
N GLN A 334 -0.74 -8.69 0.58
CA GLN A 334 0.49 -9.48 0.63
C GLN A 334 0.78 -10.03 2.03
N ALA A 335 0.49 -9.25 3.09
CA ALA A 335 0.62 -9.73 4.46
C ALA A 335 -0.34 -10.91 4.77
N ALA A 336 -1.59 -10.84 4.30
CA ALA A 336 -2.55 -11.96 4.44
C ALA A 336 -2.07 -13.20 3.69
N CYS A 337 -1.58 -13.04 2.45
CA CYS A 337 -1.03 -14.14 1.63
C CYS A 337 0.23 -14.74 2.26
N LEU A 338 1.16 -13.92 2.75
CA LEU A 338 2.38 -14.36 3.42
C LEU A 338 2.08 -15.19 4.67
N ALA A 339 1.05 -14.78 5.43
CA ALA A 339 0.55 -15.54 6.58
C ALA A 339 -0.24 -16.80 6.18
N GLY A 340 -0.46 -17.05 4.91
CA GLY A 340 -1.25 -18.17 4.41
C GLY A 340 -2.74 -18.09 4.75
N ARG A 341 -3.30 -16.86 4.79
CA ARG A 341 -4.70 -16.62 5.17
C ARG A 341 -5.54 -16.23 3.97
N PRO A 342 -6.68 -16.91 3.74
CA PRO A 342 -7.62 -16.52 2.70
C PRO A 342 -8.32 -15.21 3.07
N SER A 343 -8.85 -14.50 2.06
CA SER A 343 -9.33 -13.14 2.25
C SER A 343 -10.72 -12.88 1.68
N VAL A 344 -11.53 -12.10 2.39
CA VAL A 344 -12.70 -11.41 1.85
C VAL A 344 -12.31 -9.97 1.56
N VAL A 345 -12.42 -9.54 0.31
CA VAL A 345 -11.95 -8.21 -0.10
C VAL A 345 -13.11 -7.26 -0.35
N VAL A 346 -13.04 -6.09 0.26
CA VAL A 346 -13.98 -4.97 0.12
C VAL A 346 -13.25 -3.80 -0.54
N PRO A 347 -13.13 -3.74 -1.88
CA PRO A 347 -12.35 -2.71 -2.54
C PRO A 347 -13.06 -1.35 -2.51
N PHE A 348 -12.30 -0.30 -2.23
CA PHE A 348 -12.73 1.11 -2.22
C PHE A 348 -12.28 1.82 -3.49
N LEU A 349 -10.95 1.91 -3.75
CA LEU A 349 -10.35 2.66 -4.85
C LEU A 349 -8.93 2.17 -5.19
N GLY A 350 -8.32 2.77 -6.19
CA GLY A 350 -6.90 2.56 -6.54
C GLY A 350 -6.59 1.16 -7.05
N ASP A 351 -5.60 0.54 -6.46
CA ASP A 351 -5.13 -0.81 -6.76
C ASP A 351 -6.00 -1.94 -6.16
N GLN A 352 -6.92 -1.61 -5.26
CA GLN A 352 -7.68 -2.58 -4.48
C GLN A 352 -8.56 -3.51 -5.33
N PRO A 353 -9.24 -3.05 -6.41
CA PRO A 353 -9.95 -3.95 -7.32
C PRO A 353 -9.03 -4.95 -8.03
N PHE A 354 -7.82 -4.55 -8.40
CA PHE A 354 -6.81 -5.43 -8.99
C PHE A 354 -6.46 -6.57 -8.02
N TRP A 355 -6.15 -6.24 -6.78
CA TRP A 355 -5.83 -7.24 -5.76
C TRP A 355 -7.00 -8.17 -5.47
N ALA A 356 -8.22 -7.65 -5.38
CA ALA A 356 -9.42 -8.45 -5.19
C ALA A 356 -9.62 -9.46 -6.33
N GLY A 357 -9.45 -9.03 -7.58
CA GLY A 357 -9.48 -9.89 -8.76
C GLY A 357 -8.37 -10.94 -8.74
N ARG A 358 -7.16 -10.55 -8.32
CA ARG A 358 -6.01 -11.45 -8.26
C ARG A 358 -6.19 -12.56 -7.23
N LEU A 359 -6.63 -12.22 -6.00
CA LEU A 359 -6.89 -13.23 -4.97
C LEU A 359 -8.01 -14.21 -5.37
N ARG A 360 -9.04 -13.68 -6.04
CA ARG A 360 -10.11 -14.53 -6.60
C ARG A 360 -9.57 -15.48 -7.67
N ALA A 361 -8.75 -14.99 -8.59
CA ALA A 361 -8.15 -15.82 -9.64
C ALA A 361 -7.22 -16.91 -9.07
N LEU A 362 -6.55 -16.65 -7.95
CA LEU A 362 -5.75 -17.62 -7.20
C LEU A 362 -6.62 -18.61 -6.40
N GLY A 363 -7.93 -18.38 -6.30
CA GLY A 363 -8.87 -19.22 -5.57
C GLY A 363 -8.70 -19.17 -4.05
N ILE A 364 -8.30 -18.02 -3.52
CA ILE A 364 -8.12 -17.75 -2.08
C ILE A 364 -9.00 -16.59 -1.58
N ALA A 365 -9.92 -16.13 -2.42
CA ALA A 365 -10.95 -15.15 -2.08
C ALA A 365 -12.22 -15.43 -2.88
N PRO A 366 -13.41 -15.16 -2.32
CA PRO A 366 -14.67 -15.18 -3.07
C PRO A 366 -14.74 -13.95 -4.03
N ALA A 367 -15.90 -13.77 -4.67
CA ALA A 367 -16.16 -12.52 -5.37
C ALA A 367 -16.03 -11.32 -4.39
N PRO A 368 -15.38 -10.22 -4.79
CA PRO A 368 -15.24 -9.07 -3.92
C PRO A 368 -16.59 -8.48 -3.55
N VAL A 369 -16.68 -7.90 -2.34
CA VAL A 369 -17.86 -7.15 -1.89
C VAL A 369 -17.61 -5.66 -2.17
N PRO A 370 -18.12 -5.07 -3.26
CA PRO A 370 -17.81 -3.69 -3.60
C PRO A 370 -18.32 -2.72 -2.52
N ARG A 371 -17.53 -1.67 -2.21
CA ARG A 371 -17.88 -0.66 -1.21
C ARG A 371 -19.31 -0.09 -1.39
N ARG A 372 -19.74 0.09 -2.64
CA ARG A 372 -21.07 0.64 -2.95
C ARG A 372 -22.24 -0.27 -2.50
N SER A 373 -22.01 -1.55 -2.41
CA SER A 373 -22.99 -2.57 -2.01
C SER A 373 -22.60 -3.27 -0.71
N LEU A 374 -21.68 -2.68 0.06
CA LEU A 374 -21.27 -3.21 1.36
C LEU A 374 -22.43 -3.11 2.34
N ASP A 375 -22.89 -4.26 2.79
CA ASP A 375 -23.83 -4.44 3.89
C ASP A 375 -23.44 -5.67 4.72
N ALA A 376 -23.98 -5.76 5.92
CA ALA A 376 -23.62 -6.81 6.88
C ALA A 376 -23.99 -8.21 6.39
N ARG A 377 -25.10 -8.37 5.65
CA ARG A 377 -25.55 -9.65 5.11
C ARG A 377 -24.56 -10.18 4.07
N ARG A 378 -24.21 -9.36 3.07
CA ARG A 378 -23.27 -9.75 2.01
C ARG A 378 -21.87 -10.05 2.55
N LEU A 379 -21.44 -9.29 3.54
CA LEU A 379 -20.15 -9.52 4.18
C LEU A 379 -20.16 -10.84 4.95
N ALA A 380 -21.21 -11.12 5.71
CA ALA A 380 -21.39 -12.39 6.43
C ALA A 380 -21.46 -13.60 5.47
N GLU A 381 -22.22 -13.47 4.39
CA GLU A 381 -22.31 -14.51 3.35
C GLU A 381 -20.94 -14.82 2.72
N ALA A 382 -20.14 -13.78 2.43
CA ALA A 382 -18.78 -13.94 1.88
C ALA A 382 -17.83 -14.62 2.89
N MET A 383 -17.91 -14.27 4.17
CA MET A 383 -17.14 -14.91 5.24
C MET A 383 -17.53 -16.39 5.38
N GLN A 384 -18.81 -16.70 5.43
CA GLN A 384 -19.33 -18.07 5.54
C GLN A 384 -18.96 -18.93 4.33
N ALA A 385 -19.05 -18.37 3.11
CA ALA A 385 -18.67 -19.06 1.89
C ALA A 385 -17.19 -19.43 1.90
N LEU A 386 -16.32 -18.53 2.40
CA LEU A 386 -14.88 -18.79 2.48
C LEU A 386 -14.53 -19.77 3.63
N ASP A 387 -15.26 -19.73 4.76
CA ASP A 387 -15.11 -20.70 5.85
C ASP A 387 -15.44 -22.13 5.39
N ALA A 388 -16.44 -22.28 4.51
CA ALA A 388 -16.84 -23.56 3.92
C ALA A 388 -15.86 -24.07 2.83
N ASP A 389 -14.99 -23.21 2.29
CA ASP A 389 -14.04 -23.56 1.22
C ASP A 389 -12.69 -24.03 1.79
N ALA A 390 -12.58 -25.32 2.09
CA ALA A 390 -11.33 -25.94 2.53
C ALA A 390 -10.22 -25.82 1.46
N GLY A 391 -10.59 -25.77 0.17
CA GLY A 391 -9.65 -25.60 -0.94
C GLY A 391 -9.00 -24.23 -0.95
N ALA A 392 -9.75 -23.18 -0.61
CA ALA A 392 -9.20 -21.81 -0.50
C ALA A 392 -8.15 -21.71 0.62
N ARG A 393 -8.43 -22.36 1.78
CA ARG A 393 -7.45 -22.38 2.89
C ARG A 393 -6.15 -23.09 2.49
N SER A 394 -6.24 -24.27 1.94
CA SER A 394 -5.07 -25.04 1.51
C SER A 394 -4.24 -24.29 0.46
N LYS A 395 -4.90 -23.64 -0.51
CA LYS A 395 -4.22 -22.80 -1.51
C LYS A 395 -3.54 -21.60 -0.87
N ALA A 396 -4.18 -20.91 0.08
CA ALA A 396 -3.60 -19.77 0.78
C ALA A 396 -2.34 -20.19 1.56
N GLU A 397 -2.38 -21.33 2.26
CA GLU A 397 -1.21 -21.89 2.97
C GLU A 397 -0.06 -22.21 2.02
N ALA A 398 -0.35 -22.81 0.86
CA ALA A 398 0.64 -23.12 -0.17
C ALA A 398 1.28 -21.85 -0.77
N ILE A 399 0.47 -20.80 -1.02
CA ILE A 399 0.94 -19.49 -1.45
C ILE A 399 1.84 -18.87 -0.39
N GLY A 400 1.41 -18.86 0.87
CA GLY A 400 2.18 -18.31 1.98
C GLY A 400 3.52 -19.03 2.15
N ALA A 401 3.57 -20.35 1.99
CA ALA A 401 4.80 -21.10 2.03
C ALA A 401 5.81 -20.68 0.95
N LYS A 402 5.32 -20.43 -0.29
CA LYS A 402 6.17 -19.92 -1.38
C LYS A 402 6.65 -18.50 -1.10
N MET A 403 5.76 -17.60 -0.64
CA MET A 403 6.11 -16.22 -0.33
C MET A 403 7.13 -16.10 0.79
N ARG A 404 7.08 -16.95 1.82
CA ARG A 404 8.09 -16.99 2.90
C ARG A 404 9.49 -17.41 2.44
N ALA A 405 9.61 -18.04 1.28
CA ALA A 405 10.90 -18.36 0.66
C ALA A 405 11.46 -17.22 -0.20
N GLU A 406 10.66 -16.16 -0.43
CA GLU A 406 11.07 -14.98 -1.16
C GLU A 406 11.76 -13.98 -0.21
N ASP A 407 12.65 -13.15 -0.78
CA ASP A 407 13.30 -12.06 -0.07
C ASP A 407 13.35 -10.83 -1.00
N GLY A 408 12.24 -10.09 -1.03
CA GLY A 408 12.08 -8.94 -1.92
C GLY A 408 13.05 -7.81 -1.61
N VAL A 409 13.32 -7.56 -0.34
CA VAL A 409 14.26 -6.51 0.09
C VAL A 409 15.68 -6.84 -0.35
N ARG A 410 16.14 -8.08 -0.20
CA ARG A 410 17.45 -8.53 -0.67
C ARG A 410 17.57 -8.40 -2.18
N VAL A 411 16.56 -8.85 -2.92
CA VAL A 411 16.54 -8.74 -4.39
C VAL A 411 16.66 -7.27 -4.82
N ALA A 412 15.89 -6.38 -4.22
CA ALA A 412 15.94 -4.94 -4.52
C ALA A 412 17.32 -4.34 -4.19
N ALA A 413 17.88 -4.65 -3.03
CA ALA A 413 19.20 -4.18 -2.62
C ALA A 413 20.31 -4.61 -3.61
N GLU A 414 20.30 -5.88 -4.02
CA GLU A 414 21.27 -6.40 -5.00
C GLU A 414 21.14 -5.71 -6.37
N GLN A 415 19.92 -5.39 -6.82
CA GLN A 415 19.72 -4.67 -8.07
C GLN A 415 20.22 -3.21 -7.98
N LEU A 416 19.98 -2.53 -6.86
CA LEU A 416 20.50 -1.19 -6.61
C LEU A 416 22.04 -1.18 -6.56
N GLU A 417 22.66 -2.17 -5.92
CA GLU A 417 24.11 -2.31 -5.90
C GLU A 417 24.73 -2.54 -7.29
N ARG A 418 24.02 -3.25 -8.17
CA ARG A 418 24.45 -3.46 -9.57
C ARG A 418 24.31 -2.21 -10.41
N LEU A 419 23.32 -1.37 -10.11
CA LEU A 419 23.07 -0.14 -10.85
C LEU A 419 24.19 0.90 -10.68
N VAL A 420 24.88 0.88 -9.53
CA VAL A 420 25.92 1.88 -9.18
C VAL A 420 27.35 1.36 -9.45
N ARG A 421 27.50 0.07 -9.77
CA ARG A 421 28.79 -0.50 -10.19
C ARG A 421 29.09 -0.18 -11.65
#